data_a901aed52f9ed4b102940a3afe6741d3
#
_entry.id   a901aed52f9ed4b102940a3afe6741d3
#
_cell.length_a   1.000
_cell.length_b   1.000
_cell.length_c   1.000
_cell.angle_alpha   90.00
_cell.angle_beta   90.00
_cell.angle_gamma   90.00
#
_symmetry.space_group_name_H-M   'P 1'
#
loop_
_entity.id
_entity.type
_entity.pdbx_description
1 polymer ?
#
loop_
_entity_poly.entity_id
_entity_poly.type
_entity_poly.pdbx_seq_one_letter_code
_entity_poly.pdbx_strand_id
1 'polypeptide(L)'
;MDNRFDKDDLKQAVTTIKDDGIILFKDDTGWYFSASSKSEKAISKMLAIKKPIYKYELLIDNENKIGVFADNINDLVYDIFEINDNPTTIILSKKKNLSENLVELKDIGFRKTNNSLISYLCNRINHPLFIVEANNSAVDYSQLQNSSTFDNQFADYVVKFKKDNNLQFLKREILRIEENGEVEIIKE
;
A
#
# COMPACT_ATOMS: atom_id res chain seq x y z
N MET A 1 1.83 -1.84 -22.91
CA MET A 1 0.77 -1.46 -21.93
C MET A 1 0.07 -2.75 -21.55
N ASP A 2 0.09 -3.08 -20.30
CA ASP A 2 -0.43 -4.36 -19.81
C ASP A 2 -1.95 -4.44 -20.02
N ASN A 3 -2.42 -5.42 -20.79
CA ASN A 3 -3.84 -5.60 -21.11
C ASN A 3 -4.70 -6.08 -19.90
N ARG A 4 -4.08 -6.20 -18.72
CA ARG A 4 -4.72 -6.70 -17.50
C ARG A 4 -5.67 -5.70 -16.84
N PHE A 5 -5.56 -4.41 -17.17
CA PHE A 5 -6.36 -3.35 -16.54
C PHE A 5 -7.19 -2.59 -17.55
N ASP A 6 -8.39 -2.20 -17.12
CA ASP A 6 -9.23 -1.28 -17.86
C ASP A 6 -8.74 0.16 -17.66
N LYS A 7 -8.59 0.93 -18.74
CA LYS A 7 -8.11 2.32 -18.66
C LYS A 7 -9.06 3.23 -17.89
N ASP A 8 -10.36 3.00 -18.01
CA ASP A 8 -11.36 3.81 -17.31
C ASP A 8 -11.38 3.48 -15.82
N ASP A 9 -11.18 2.21 -15.46
CA ASP A 9 -11.01 1.76 -14.08
C ASP A 9 -9.80 2.41 -13.41
N LEU A 10 -8.65 2.39 -14.10
CA LEU A 10 -7.43 3.06 -13.63
C LEU A 10 -7.60 4.57 -13.45
N LYS A 11 -8.27 5.22 -14.40
CA LYS A 11 -8.55 6.65 -14.34
C LYS A 11 -9.45 6.97 -13.14
N GLN A 12 -10.49 6.17 -12.92
CA GLN A 12 -11.40 6.34 -11.79
C GLN A 12 -10.67 6.17 -10.46
N ALA A 13 -9.81 5.15 -10.32
CA ALA A 13 -9.00 4.94 -9.12
C ALA A 13 -8.09 6.16 -8.83
N VAL A 14 -7.39 6.67 -9.86
CA VAL A 14 -6.55 7.87 -9.71
C VAL A 14 -7.37 9.09 -9.30
N THR A 15 -8.54 9.30 -9.92
CA THR A 15 -9.43 10.42 -9.58
C THR A 15 -9.89 10.32 -8.13
N THR A 16 -10.36 9.14 -7.71
CA THR A 16 -10.80 8.90 -6.33
C THR A 16 -9.69 9.24 -5.32
N ILE A 17 -8.46 8.76 -5.56
CA ILE A 17 -7.33 9.06 -4.66
C ILE A 17 -7.00 10.56 -4.63
N LYS A 18 -7.04 11.25 -5.78
CA LYS A 18 -6.76 12.69 -5.87
C LYS A 18 -7.82 13.55 -5.18
N ASP A 19 -9.05 13.05 -5.09
CA ASP A 19 -10.19 13.69 -4.43
C ASP A 19 -10.30 13.29 -2.94
N ASP A 20 -9.17 12.89 -2.32
CA ASP A 20 -9.10 12.44 -0.94
C ASP A 20 -9.97 11.22 -0.62
N GLY A 21 -10.27 10.42 -1.61
CA GLY A 21 -11.03 9.19 -1.48
C GLY A 21 -10.15 7.98 -1.15
N ILE A 22 -10.81 6.91 -0.72
CA ILE A 22 -10.24 5.61 -0.39
C ILE A 22 -10.65 4.61 -1.48
N ILE A 23 -9.67 3.89 -2.01
CA ILE A 23 -9.90 2.76 -2.91
C ILE A 23 -9.71 1.43 -2.19
N LEU A 24 -10.41 0.39 -2.67
CA LEU A 24 -10.13 -1.00 -2.32
C LEU A 24 -9.51 -1.68 -3.54
N PHE A 25 -8.39 -2.35 -3.35
CA PHE A 25 -7.74 -3.11 -4.39
C PHE A 25 -7.13 -4.42 -3.86
N LYS A 26 -6.79 -5.31 -4.77
CA LYS A 26 -6.09 -6.56 -4.50
C LYS A 26 -4.68 -6.51 -5.07
N ASP A 27 -3.69 -6.92 -4.29
CA ASP A 27 -2.34 -7.19 -4.78
C ASP A 27 -1.92 -8.65 -4.53
N ASP A 28 -0.66 -8.94 -4.74
CA ASP A 28 -0.06 -10.27 -4.56
C ASP A 28 0.02 -10.72 -3.09
N THR A 29 -0.20 -9.83 -2.13
CA THR A 29 -0.15 -10.12 -0.69
C THR A 29 -1.51 -10.08 0.01
N GLY A 30 -2.55 -9.55 -0.63
CA GLY A 30 -3.89 -9.48 -0.03
C GLY A 30 -4.79 -8.39 -0.60
N TRP A 31 -5.86 -8.10 0.14
CA TRP A 31 -6.77 -7.00 -0.12
C TRP A 31 -6.46 -5.81 0.76
N TYR A 32 -6.49 -4.60 0.19
CA TYR A 32 -6.10 -3.39 0.89
C TYR A 32 -7.03 -2.22 0.61
N PHE A 33 -7.41 -1.51 1.68
CA PHE A 33 -7.84 -0.14 1.57
C PHE A 33 -6.63 0.74 1.31
N SER A 34 -6.76 1.72 0.44
CA SER A 34 -5.65 2.58 0.08
C SER A 34 -6.09 4.02 -0.19
N ALA A 35 -5.24 4.95 0.20
CA ALA A 35 -5.38 6.37 -0.07
C ALA A 35 -4.02 7.02 -0.34
N SER A 36 -4.05 8.28 -0.78
CA SER A 36 -2.84 9.11 -0.85
C SER A 36 -2.21 9.27 0.53
N SER A 37 -0.90 9.03 0.63
CA SER A 37 -0.15 9.28 1.87
C SER A 37 -0.09 10.75 2.31
N LYS A 38 -0.64 11.66 1.51
CA LYS A 38 -0.75 13.10 1.82
C LYS A 38 -2.15 13.55 2.22
N SER A 39 -3.17 12.71 2.04
CA SER A 39 -4.54 13.06 2.37
C SER A 39 -4.84 12.89 3.86
N GLU A 40 -4.80 13.97 4.64
CA GLU A 40 -5.16 13.95 6.07
C GLU A 40 -6.56 13.37 6.30
N LYS A 41 -7.53 13.74 5.44
CA LYS A 41 -8.90 13.28 5.51
C LYS A 41 -9.02 11.77 5.34
N ALA A 42 -8.43 11.23 4.27
CA ALA A 42 -8.50 9.80 3.98
C ALA A 42 -7.69 8.99 5.01
N ILE A 43 -6.51 9.47 5.41
CA ILE A 43 -5.68 8.83 6.44
C ILE A 43 -6.43 8.74 7.77
N SER A 44 -7.02 9.84 8.27
CA SER A 44 -7.79 9.84 9.52
C SER A 44 -8.94 8.84 9.47
N LYS A 45 -9.66 8.75 8.34
CA LYS A 45 -10.73 7.77 8.12
C LYS A 45 -10.18 6.33 8.15
N MET A 46 -9.04 6.07 7.52
CA MET A 46 -8.42 4.74 7.48
C MET A 46 -7.85 4.32 8.84
N LEU A 47 -7.28 5.23 9.61
CA LEU A 47 -6.77 4.95 10.97
C LEU A 47 -7.90 4.64 11.96
N ALA A 48 -9.13 5.08 11.69
CA ALA A 48 -10.31 4.72 12.47
C ALA A 48 -10.82 3.28 12.19
N ILE A 49 -10.39 2.64 11.10
CA ILE A 49 -10.64 1.22 10.85
C ILE A 49 -9.96 0.43 11.98
N LYS A 50 -10.67 -0.53 12.58
CA LYS A 50 -10.15 -1.35 13.69
C LYS A 50 -8.72 -1.77 13.40
N LYS A 51 -7.84 -1.52 14.36
CA LYS A 51 -6.39 -1.74 14.26
C LYS A 51 -6.09 -3.03 13.51
N PRO A 52 -5.38 -2.96 12.39
CA PRO A 52 -4.96 -4.15 11.67
C PRO A 52 -4.10 -5.01 12.59
N ILE A 53 -4.18 -6.32 12.42
CA ILE A 53 -3.32 -7.29 13.13
C ILE A 53 -1.85 -7.04 12.75
N TYR A 54 -1.63 -6.45 11.58
CA TYR A 54 -0.33 -6.11 11.01
C TYR A 54 -0.19 -4.59 10.79
N LYS A 55 1.04 -4.14 10.72
CA LYS A 55 1.45 -2.73 10.66
C LYS A 55 0.95 -2.03 9.40
N TYR A 56 0.81 -0.71 9.50
CA TYR A 56 0.50 0.16 8.37
C TYR A 56 1.66 0.19 7.37
N GLU A 57 1.37 0.32 6.09
CA GLU A 57 2.37 0.32 5.04
C GLU A 57 2.20 1.49 4.07
N LEU A 58 3.32 1.86 3.48
CA LEU A 58 3.45 2.82 2.39
C LEU A 58 3.97 2.08 1.15
N LEU A 59 3.13 1.93 0.14
CA LEU A 59 3.54 1.35 -1.13
C LEU A 59 4.27 2.38 -1.99
N ILE A 60 5.44 2.01 -2.49
CA ILE A 60 6.25 2.78 -3.43
C ILE A 60 6.45 1.98 -4.73
N ASP A 61 6.53 2.68 -5.84
CA ASP A 61 6.76 2.11 -7.17
C ASP A 61 8.26 1.94 -7.51
N ASN A 62 9.13 2.62 -6.75
CA ASN A 62 10.57 2.63 -6.99
C ASN A 62 11.31 2.92 -5.67
N GLU A 63 12.30 2.10 -5.34
CA GLU A 63 13.14 2.23 -4.14
C GLU A 63 13.90 3.55 -4.09
N ASN A 64 14.32 4.10 -5.23
CA ASN A 64 15.03 5.38 -5.28
C ASN A 64 14.16 6.56 -4.80
N LYS A 65 12.84 6.41 -4.73
CA LYS A 65 11.93 7.43 -4.20
C LYS A 65 11.89 7.46 -2.67
N ILE A 66 12.39 6.43 -1.98
CA ILE A 66 12.27 6.32 -0.53
C ILE A 66 12.94 7.50 0.19
N GLY A 67 14.07 8.00 -0.34
CA GLY A 67 14.77 9.18 0.17
C GLY A 67 13.97 10.49 0.15
N VAL A 68 12.88 10.53 -0.63
CA VAL A 68 11.93 11.66 -0.60
C VAL A 68 11.05 11.60 0.65
N PHE A 69 10.79 10.40 1.19
CA PHE A 69 9.79 10.13 2.22
C PHE A 69 10.37 9.66 3.56
N ALA A 70 11.68 9.42 3.62
CA ALA A 70 12.40 9.09 4.85
C ALA A 70 13.79 9.75 4.85
N ASP A 71 14.35 9.94 6.06
CA ASP A 71 15.69 10.42 6.29
C ASP A 71 16.57 9.33 6.89
N ASN A 72 17.89 9.51 6.79
CA ASN A 72 18.92 8.66 7.40
C ASN A 72 18.73 7.17 7.02
N ILE A 73 18.50 6.93 5.73
CA ILE A 73 18.27 5.58 5.20
C ILE A 73 19.62 4.89 5.08
N ASN A 74 19.76 3.73 5.72
CA ASN A 74 20.93 2.87 5.51
C ASN A 74 20.91 2.24 4.11
N ASP A 75 22.06 2.13 3.45
CA ASP A 75 22.18 1.59 2.09
C ASP A 75 21.61 0.18 1.96
N LEU A 76 21.66 -0.61 3.02
CA LEU A 76 21.05 -1.94 3.08
C LEU A 76 19.56 -1.97 2.69
N VAL A 77 18.83 -0.87 2.92
CA VAL A 77 17.41 -0.75 2.52
C VAL A 77 17.26 -0.84 1.00
N TYR A 78 18.14 -0.16 0.28
CA TYR A 78 18.14 -0.17 -1.19
C TYR A 78 18.54 -1.55 -1.72
N ASP A 79 19.57 -2.16 -1.13
CA ASP A 79 20.05 -3.49 -1.49
C ASP A 79 18.96 -4.55 -1.32
N ILE A 80 18.22 -4.50 -0.19
CA ILE A 80 17.10 -5.43 0.05
C ILE A 80 15.99 -5.24 -0.99
N PHE A 81 15.61 -4.01 -1.29
CA PHE A 81 14.56 -3.76 -2.30
C PHE A 81 14.99 -4.09 -3.72
N GLU A 82 16.30 -4.08 -4.02
CA GLU A 82 16.83 -4.45 -5.33
C GLU A 82 16.90 -5.98 -5.50
N ILE A 83 17.37 -6.69 -4.47
CA ILE A 83 17.70 -8.13 -4.56
C ILE A 83 16.49 -9.02 -4.22
N ASN A 84 15.59 -8.57 -3.33
CA ASN A 84 14.54 -9.43 -2.82
C ASN A 84 13.30 -9.39 -3.72
N ASP A 85 12.98 -10.53 -4.33
CA ASP A 85 11.76 -10.72 -5.14
C ASP A 85 10.50 -10.91 -4.27
N ASN A 86 10.66 -11.24 -2.98
CA ASN A 86 9.55 -11.41 -2.05
C ASN A 86 9.01 -10.05 -1.59
N PRO A 87 7.69 -9.94 -1.35
CA PRO A 87 7.11 -8.73 -0.78
C PRO A 87 7.70 -8.44 0.60
N THR A 88 8.56 -7.43 0.69
CA THR A 88 9.24 -7.04 1.92
C THR A 88 8.84 -5.64 2.33
N THR A 89 8.43 -5.48 3.59
CA THR A 89 8.12 -4.20 4.22
C THR A 89 9.26 -3.81 5.15
N ILE A 90 9.84 -2.63 4.97
CA ILE A 90 10.92 -2.12 5.79
C ILE A 90 10.43 -0.94 6.61
N ILE A 91 10.48 -1.07 7.94
CA ILE A 91 10.14 -0.02 8.88
C ILE A 91 11.36 0.87 9.07
N LEU A 92 11.17 2.18 8.88
CA LEU A 92 12.17 3.21 9.07
C LEU A 92 11.76 4.20 10.17
N SER A 93 12.73 4.65 10.95
CA SER A 93 12.50 5.51 12.11
C SER A 93 12.07 6.93 11.72
N LYS A 94 12.68 7.53 10.70
CA LYS A 94 12.46 8.92 10.30
C LYS A 94 11.72 9.05 8.98
N LYS A 95 10.48 9.51 9.05
CA LYS A 95 9.61 9.76 7.89
C LYS A 95 9.40 11.25 7.69
N LYS A 96 9.21 11.66 6.44
CA LYS A 96 8.96 13.05 6.02
C LYS A 96 8.07 13.10 4.79
N ASN A 97 7.59 14.30 4.46
CA ASN A 97 6.80 14.56 3.24
C ASN A 97 5.56 13.68 3.10
N LEU A 98 4.98 13.27 4.22
CA LEU A 98 3.73 12.53 4.36
C LEU A 98 2.71 13.39 5.13
N SER A 99 1.49 12.89 5.29
CA SER A 99 0.51 13.43 6.23
C SER A 99 1.08 13.43 7.65
N GLU A 100 0.73 14.42 8.47
CA GLU A 100 1.19 14.52 9.86
C GLU A 100 0.85 13.25 10.65
N ASN A 101 -0.37 12.75 10.47
CA ASN A 101 -0.82 11.50 11.10
C ASN A 101 0.10 10.32 10.79
N LEU A 102 0.68 10.24 9.59
CA LEU A 102 1.61 9.15 9.21
C LEU A 102 3.03 9.38 9.72
N VAL A 103 3.49 10.63 9.76
CA VAL A 103 4.83 10.95 10.29
C VAL A 103 4.93 10.56 11.75
N GLU A 104 3.88 10.74 12.54
CA GLU A 104 3.83 10.41 13.97
C GLU A 104 3.75 8.90 14.27
N LEU A 105 3.32 8.08 13.29
CA LEU A 105 3.23 6.63 13.49
C LEU A 105 4.63 6.00 13.56
N LYS A 106 4.94 5.33 14.68
CA LYS A 106 6.25 4.68 14.88
C LYS A 106 6.47 3.47 13.97
N ASP A 107 5.42 2.71 13.73
CA ASP A 107 5.48 1.38 13.09
C ASP A 107 4.83 1.38 11.70
N ILE A 108 5.16 2.37 10.87
CA ILE A 108 4.81 2.35 9.46
C ILE A 108 6.04 1.96 8.62
N GLY A 109 5.86 1.01 7.71
CA GLY A 109 6.93 0.54 6.84
C GLY A 109 6.73 0.92 5.38
N PHE A 110 7.81 0.92 4.62
CA PHE A 110 7.78 1.05 3.17
C PHE A 110 7.82 -0.32 2.52
N ARG A 111 7.04 -0.53 1.48
CA ARG A 111 7.08 -1.72 0.65
C ARG A 111 7.13 -1.33 -0.82
N LYS A 112 8.15 -1.83 -1.52
CA LYS A 112 8.22 -1.73 -2.97
C LYS A 112 7.20 -2.69 -3.59
N THR A 113 6.45 -2.23 -4.56
CA THR A 113 5.47 -3.05 -5.27
C THR A 113 5.99 -3.49 -6.63
N ASN A 114 5.80 -4.76 -6.96
CA ASN A 114 5.98 -5.30 -8.30
C ASN A 114 4.66 -5.33 -9.10
N ASN A 115 3.55 -4.92 -8.48
CA ASN A 115 2.25 -4.86 -9.12
C ASN A 115 2.14 -3.64 -10.04
N SER A 116 1.93 -3.88 -11.33
CA SER A 116 1.86 -2.83 -12.36
C SER A 116 0.74 -1.81 -12.15
N LEU A 117 -0.40 -2.21 -11.55
CA LEU A 117 -1.48 -1.29 -11.18
C LEU A 117 -0.99 -0.31 -10.12
N ILE A 118 -0.40 -0.82 -9.04
CA ILE A 118 0.02 0.01 -7.91
C ILE A 118 1.14 0.95 -8.33
N SER A 119 2.11 0.44 -9.10
CA SER A 119 3.16 1.27 -9.70
C SER A 119 2.58 2.40 -10.55
N TYR A 120 1.55 2.09 -11.35
CA TYR A 120 0.85 3.11 -12.13
C TYR A 120 0.19 4.17 -11.22
N LEU A 121 -0.52 3.74 -10.16
CA LEU A 121 -1.18 4.66 -9.23
C LEU A 121 -0.16 5.54 -8.51
N CYS A 122 0.89 4.97 -7.92
CA CYS A 122 1.96 5.71 -7.24
C CYS A 122 2.61 6.75 -8.16
N ASN A 123 2.83 6.38 -9.44
CA ASN A 123 3.41 7.29 -10.43
C ASN A 123 2.47 8.44 -10.78
N ARG A 124 1.16 8.16 -10.92
CA ARG A 124 0.15 9.17 -11.28
C ARG A 124 -0.15 10.15 -10.16
N ILE A 125 -0.05 9.73 -8.91
CA ILE A 125 -0.25 10.60 -7.75
C ILE A 125 1.07 11.22 -7.25
N ASN A 126 2.21 10.69 -7.68
CA ASN A 126 3.58 11.14 -7.35
C ASN A 126 3.92 11.09 -5.85
N HIS A 127 3.31 10.17 -5.11
CA HIS A 127 3.66 9.86 -3.73
C HIS A 127 3.24 8.43 -3.35
N PRO A 128 3.71 7.91 -2.19
CA PRO A 128 3.33 6.59 -1.73
C PRO A 128 1.82 6.45 -1.54
N LEU A 129 1.32 5.25 -1.72
CA LEU A 129 -0.01 4.86 -1.29
C LEU A 129 0.05 4.36 0.15
N PHE A 130 -0.69 4.99 1.05
CA PHE A 130 -0.94 4.43 2.38
C PHE A 130 -1.93 3.29 2.26
N ILE A 131 -1.61 2.13 2.85
CA ILE A 131 -2.47 0.95 2.81
C ILE A 131 -2.75 0.40 4.20
N VAL A 132 -3.96 -0.14 4.34
CA VAL A 132 -4.43 -0.89 5.50
C VAL A 132 -5.04 -2.18 5.00
N GLU A 133 -4.65 -3.30 5.59
CA GLU A 133 -5.18 -4.61 5.21
C GLU A 133 -6.69 -4.68 5.43
N ALA A 134 -7.41 -5.10 4.40
CA ALA A 134 -8.87 -5.18 4.40
C ALA A 134 -9.40 -6.52 4.96
N ASN A 135 -8.65 -7.16 5.86
CA ASN A 135 -9.03 -8.43 6.47
C ASN A 135 -10.17 -8.23 7.47
N ASN A 136 -11.38 -8.34 6.96
CA ASN A 136 -12.53 -8.63 7.80
C ASN A 136 -13.01 -10.05 7.46
N SER A 137 -12.85 -10.99 8.38
CA SER A 137 -13.27 -12.39 8.24
C SER A 137 -14.78 -12.57 7.93
N ALA A 138 -15.55 -11.47 7.94
CA ALA A 138 -16.97 -11.45 7.60
C ALA A 138 -17.26 -11.06 6.14
N VAL A 139 -16.26 -10.64 5.35
CA VAL A 139 -16.47 -10.18 3.98
C VAL A 139 -15.70 -11.07 3.02
N ASP A 140 -16.41 -11.79 2.17
CA ASP A 140 -15.81 -12.51 1.05
C ASP A 140 -15.54 -11.53 -0.09
N TYR A 141 -14.32 -10.97 -0.08
CA TYR A 141 -13.88 -10.02 -1.10
C TYR A 141 -13.83 -10.60 -2.51
N SER A 142 -13.84 -11.93 -2.67
CA SER A 142 -13.88 -12.56 -3.99
C SER A 142 -15.21 -12.33 -4.71
N GLN A 143 -16.28 -12.11 -3.96
CA GLN A 143 -17.62 -11.83 -4.49
C GLN A 143 -17.80 -10.35 -4.89
N LEU A 144 -16.95 -9.45 -4.39
CA LEU A 144 -17.06 -8.01 -4.62
C LEU A 144 -16.76 -7.60 -6.06
N GLN A 145 -15.99 -8.40 -6.79
CA GLN A 145 -15.71 -8.15 -8.20
C GLN A 145 -16.95 -8.26 -9.10
N ASN A 146 -18.02 -8.88 -8.61
CA ASN A 146 -19.24 -9.16 -9.37
C ASN A 146 -20.46 -8.37 -8.91
N SER A 147 -20.38 -7.63 -7.79
CA SER A 147 -21.54 -6.90 -7.27
C SER A 147 -21.51 -5.43 -7.64
N SER A 148 -22.58 -4.96 -8.30
CA SER A 148 -22.84 -3.54 -8.55
C SER A 148 -23.28 -2.78 -7.29
N THR A 149 -23.41 -3.47 -6.16
CA THR A 149 -23.92 -2.92 -4.88
C THR A 149 -22.94 -3.26 -3.78
N PHE A 150 -21.81 -2.57 -3.77
CA PHE A 150 -20.85 -2.65 -2.69
C PHE A 150 -21.15 -1.57 -1.67
N ASP A 151 -21.85 -1.93 -0.60
CA ASP A 151 -22.07 -1.07 0.56
C ASP A 151 -20.82 -1.14 1.47
N ASN A 152 -19.71 -0.60 0.97
CA ASN A 152 -18.49 -0.51 1.75
C ASN A 152 -18.39 0.87 2.40
N GLN A 153 -18.66 0.92 3.69
CA GLN A 153 -18.56 2.13 4.49
C GLN A 153 -17.18 2.83 4.43
N PHE A 154 -16.17 2.16 3.89
CA PHE A 154 -14.79 2.62 3.93
C PHE A 154 -14.19 2.99 2.58
N ALA A 155 -14.51 2.28 1.49
CA ALA A 155 -13.97 2.58 0.16
C ALA A 155 -14.95 3.38 -0.69
N ASP A 156 -14.43 4.42 -1.33
CA ASP A 156 -15.19 5.24 -2.28
C ASP A 156 -15.15 4.63 -3.68
N TYR A 157 -14.19 3.73 -3.94
CA TYR A 157 -14.07 2.99 -5.20
C TYR A 157 -13.41 1.62 -5.01
N VAL A 158 -13.90 0.60 -5.74
CA VAL A 158 -13.30 -0.73 -5.80
C VAL A 158 -12.67 -0.93 -7.17
N VAL A 159 -11.36 -1.14 -7.19
CA VAL A 159 -10.60 -1.37 -8.43
C VAL A 159 -10.94 -2.76 -8.98
N LYS A 160 -11.35 -2.81 -10.24
CA LYS A 160 -11.76 -4.03 -10.94
C LYS A 160 -10.55 -4.68 -11.59
N PHE A 161 -10.27 -5.93 -11.25
CA PHE A 161 -9.25 -6.72 -11.93
C PHE A 161 -9.89 -7.54 -13.06
N LYS A 162 -9.33 -7.45 -14.27
CA LYS A 162 -9.63 -8.44 -15.30
C LYS A 162 -9.05 -9.78 -14.87
N LYS A 163 -9.93 -10.75 -14.68
CA LYS A 163 -9.70 -12.17 -14.39
C LYS A 163 -8.23 -12.63 -14.28
N ASP A 164 -7.77 -12.79 -13.04
CA ASP A 164 -6.85 -13.86 -12.65
C ASP A 164 -7.26 -14.32 -11.25
N ASN A 165 -8.22 -15.26 -11.21
CA ASN A 165 -8.89 -15.68 -9.98
C ASN A 165 -8.06 -16.64 -9.11
N ASN A 166 -6.80 -16.92 -9.47
CA ASN A 166 -5.95 -17.90 -8.79
C ASN A 166 -4.66 -17.31 -8.21
N LEU A 167 -4.63 -16.03 -7.87
CA LEU A 167 -3.48 -15.48 -7.15
C LEU A 167 -3.42 -16.10 -5.76
N GLN A 168 -2.48 -17.01 -5.58
CA GLN A 168 -2.06 -17.43 -4.26
C GLN A 168 -1.35 -16.24 -3.62
N PHE A 169 -1.83 -15.78 -2.46
CA PHE A 169 -1.18 -14.67 -1.75
C PHE A 169 0.22 -15.07 -1.31
N LEU A 170 1.18 -14.23 -1.60
CA LEU A 170 2.56 -14.39 -1.15
C LEU A 170 2.66 -14.02 0.33
N LYS A 171 3.54 -14.70 1.04
CA LYS A 171 3.93 -14.29 2.37
C LYS A 171 4.70 -12.96 2.28
N ARG A 172 4.50 -12.12 3.28
CA ARG A 172 5.16 -10.83 3.41
C ARG A 172 6.12 -10.85 4.58
N GLU A 173 7.34 -10.46 4.34
CA GLU A 173 8.35 -10.24 5.35
C GLU A 173 8.26 -8.81 5.89
N ILE A 174 8.49 -8.62 7.18
CA ILE A 174 8.54 -7.29 7.80
C ILE A 174 9.83 -7.17 8.59
N LEU A 175 10.66 -6.24 8.17
CA LEU A 175 11.95 -5.92 8.80
C LEU A 175 11.90 -4.51 9.37
N ARG A 176 12.64 -4.28 10.44
CA ARG A 176 13.05 -2.94 10.86
C ARG A 176 14.54 -2.79 10.59
N ILE A 177 14.92 -1.67 10.00
CA ILE A 177 16.32 -1.34 9.72
C ILE A 177 16.61 0.01 10.34
N GLU A 178 17.54 0.00 11.28
CA GLU A 178 18.00 1.20 11.96
C GLU A 178 19.05 1.96 11.13
N GLU A 179 19.32 3.22 11.47
CA GLU A 179 20.28 4.07 10.78
C GLU A 179 21.71 3.47 10.77
N ASN A 180 22.08 2.71 11.79
CA ASN A 180 23.37 2.02 11.92
C ASN A 180 23.44 0.69 11.13
N GLY A 181 22.35 0.29 10.45
CA GLY A 181 22.27 -0.96 9.68
C GLY A 181 21.86 -2.18 10.52
N GLU A 182 21.48 -2.01 11.78
CA GLU A 182 20.93 -3.11 12.59
C GLU A 182 19.57 -3.54 12.04
N VAL A 183 19.37 -4.85 11.87
CA VAL A 183 18.17 -5.45 11.28
C VAL A 183 17.43 -6.26 12.33
N GLU A 184 16.15 -5.93 12.53
CA GLU A 184 15.22 -6.71 13.35
C GLU A 184 14.16 -7.36 12.46
N ILE A 185 14.01 -8.68 12.51
CA ILE A 185 12.93 -9.41 11.82
C ILE A 185 11.68 -9.33 12.70
N ILE A 186 10.64 -8.67 12.18
CA ILE A 186 9.36 -8.49 12.89
C ILE A 186 8.38 -9.61 12.53
N LYS A 187 8.41 -10.04 11.27
CA LYS A 187 7.56 -11.11 10.74
C LYS A 187 8.22 -11.75 9.51
N GLU A 188 8.18 -13.06 9.45
CA GLU A 188 8.49 -13.92 8.30
C GLU A 188 7.20 -14.43 7.62
#